data_fcd69ab56d00bbf2ce595952f7116de1
#
_entry.id   fcd69ab56d00bbf2ce595952f7116de1
#
_cell.length_a   1.000
_cell.length_b   1.000
_cell.length_c   1.000
_cell.angle_alpha   90.00
_cell.angle_beta   90.00
_cell.angle_gamma   90.00
#
_symmetry.space_group_name_H-M   'P 1'
#
loop_
_entity.id
_entity.type
_entity.pdbx_description
1 polymer ?
#
loop_
_entity_poly.entity_id
_entity_poly.type
_entity_poly.pdbx_seq_one_letter_code
_entity_poly.pdbx_strand_id
1 'polypeptide(L)'
;MKQYRNLIKPYLVWAFVVIVIPLILIALYAFTEDGNEVLTFSFTLDNFRKFLEATYMSVIFKSFKLGILTTVICLGLGYPLAYIISKCPEKSQSLLILLVTIPEWINMLLRTYAWMNLLSDNGIINHLLGLLGISPVTMMYTDFSVVVGLVCNFMPFMIIPIHTSLSKMDKSFIEAAYDLGANKFQTFTKVIWKLSIPGVLNGIMMVFLLSISTFVIPKLLGGGQYMLIGNLIESQFISVGDWNFGSAISLILAVLILIFMSLMKKMDKDE
;
A
#
# COMPACT_ATOMS: atom_id res chain seq x y z
N MET A 1 -20.95 30.73 11.22
CA MET A 1 -20.79 29.68 10.19
C MET A 1 -20.69 30.20 8.74
N LYS A 2 -21.41 31.24 8.30
CA LYS A 2 -21.32 31.80 6.91
C LYS A 2 -19.93 32.40 6.57
N GLN A 3 -19.22 33.02 7.51
CA GLN A 3 -17.90 33.63 7.28
C GLN A 3 -16.81 32.60 6.94
N TYR A 4 -16.81 31.43 7.60
CA TYR A 4 -15.85 30.36 7.31
C TYR A 4 -16.05 29.68 5.94
N ARG A 5 -17.29 29.71 5.41
CA ARG A 5 -17.60 29.13 4.09
C ARG A 5 -16.93 29.87 2.94
N ASN A 6 -16.64 31.16 3.10
CA ASN A 6 -15.92 31.93 2.09
C ASN A 6 -14.40 31.70 2.12
N LEU A 7 -13.83 31.33 3.27
CA LEU A 7 -12.42 30.98 3.41
C LEU A 7 -12.09 29.62 2.79
N ILE A 8 -13.08 28.73 2.66
CA ILE A 8 -12.91 27.40 2.05
C ILE A 8 -12.89 27.47 0.52
N LYS A 9 -13.50 28.50 -0.10
CA LYS A 9 -13.60 28.62 -1.56
C LYS A 9 -12.26 28.61 -2.29
N PRO A 10 -11.23 29.38 -1.89
CA PRO A 10 -9.92 29.34 -2.56
C PRO A 10 -9.29 27.94 -2.52
N TYR A 11 -9.42 27.25 -1.37
CA TYR A 11 -8.93 25.87 -1.24
C TYR A 11 -9.68 24.90 -2.14
N LEU A 12 -11.02 25.01 -2.25
CA LEU A 12 -11.82 24.16 -3.14
C LEU A 12 -11.46 24.41 -4.61
N VAL A 13 -11.24 25.66 -5.02
CA VAL A 13 -10.79 25.98 -6.39
C VAL A 13 -9.42 25.38 -6.64
N TRP A 14 -8.48 25.56 -5.74
CA TRP A 14 -7.14 24.97 -5.84
C TRP A 14 -7.20 23.42 -5.91
N ALA A 15 -7.95 22.78 -5.02
CA ALA A 15 -8.12 21.34 -5.02
C ALA A 15 -8.79 20.85 -6.32
N PHE A 16 -9.78 21.56 -6.85
CA PHE A 16 -10.41 21.24 -8.14
C PHE A 16 -9.38 21.30 -9.28
N VAL A 17 -8.62 22.37 -9.36
CA VAL A 17 -7.60 22.55 -10.43
C VAL A 17 -6.52 21.46 -10.34
N VAL A 18 -6.00 21.18 -9.15
CA VAL A 18 -4.85 20.28 -8.98
C VAL A 18 -5.25 18.80 -9.01
N ILE A 19 -6.46 18.45 -8.58
CA ILE A 19 -6.90 17.05 -8.49
C ILE A 19 -7.84 16.67 -9.63
N VAL A 20 -8.89 17.47 -9.86
CA VAL A 20 -9.96 17.08 -10.79
C VAL A 20 -9.53 17.26 -12.24
N ILE A 21 -8.82 18.33 -12.59
CA ILE A 21 -8.38 18.55 -13.97
C ILE A 21 -7.44 17.41 -14.45
N PRO A 22 -6.38 17.02 -13.73
CA PRO A 22 -5.55 15.88 -14.13
C PRO A 22 -6.34 14.56 -14.27
N LEU A 23 -7.30 14.29 -13.38
CA LEU A 23 -8.15 13.10 -13.50
C LEU A 23 -9.03 13.14 -14.76
N ILE A 24 -9.59 14.29 -15.10
CA ILE A 24 -10.34 14.46 -16.35
C ILE A 24 -9.43 14.25 -17.56
N LEU A 25 -8.20 14.78 -17.54
CA LEU A 25 -7.24 14.58 -18.63
C LEU A 25 -6.86 13.10 -18.78
N ILE A 26 -6.59 12.40 -17.69
CA ILE A 26 -6.36 10.95 -17.72
C ILE A 26 -7.56 10.22 -18.30
N ALA A 27 -8.78 10.58 -17.89
CA ALA A 27 -9.98 9.97 -18.46
C ALA A 27 -10.13 10.28 -19.95
N LEU A 28 -9.86 11.50 -20.41
CA LEU A 28 -9.90 11.86 -21.82
C LEU A 28 -8.86 11.06 -22.62
N TYR A 29 -7.61 11.03 -22.21
CA TYR A 29 -6.56 10.26 -22.88
C TYR A 29 -6.88 8.76 -22.94
N ALA A 30 -7.46 8.19 -21.88
CA ALA A 30 -7.83 6.77 -21.85
C ALA A 30 -8.80 6.37 -22.97
N PHE A 31 -9.68 7.29 -23.40
CA PHE A 31 -10.70 7.06 -24.43
C PHE A 31 -10.34 7.65 -25.80
N THR A 32 -9.11 8.11 -26.03
CA THR A 32 -8.68 8.67 -27.30
C THR A 32 -7.61 7.82 -27.96
N GLU A 33 -7.51 7.89 -29.29
CA GLU A 33 -6.52 7.18 -30.10
C GLU A 33 -5.12 7.78 -29.94
N ASP A 34 -4.10 6.93 -30.13
CA ASP A 34 -2.69 7.30 -30.14
C ASP A 34 -2.38 8.21 -31.37
N GLY A 35 -1.54 9.22 -31.18
CA GLY A 35 -1.11 10.10 -32.28
C GLY A 35 -1.99 11.31 -32.50
N ASN A 36 -2.91 11.63 -31.61
CA ASN A 36 -3.70 12.85 -31.71
C ASN A 36 -2.86 14.11 -31.46
N GLU A 37 -2.59 14.86 -32.49
CA GLU A 37 -2.32 16.29 -32.36
C GLU A 37 -3.49 16.93 -31.59
N VAL A 38 -3.20 17.91 -30.75
CA VAL A 38 -4.05 18.53 -29.71
C VAL A 38 -5.49 18.95 -30.16
N LEU A 39 -5.90 18.70 -31.38
CA LEU A 39 -7.14 19.22 -31.99
C LEU A 39 -8.11 18.16 -32.56
N THR A 40 -7.76 16.86 -32.57
CA THR A 40 -8.67 15.82 -33.10
C THR A 40 -8.87 14.73 -32.07
N PHE A 41 -10.04 14.74 -31.41
CA PHE A 41 -10.42 13.68 -30.46
C PHE A 41 -11.20 12.59 -31.22
N SER A 42 -10.53 11.47 -31.57
CA SER A 42 -11.21 10.25 -31.98
C SER A 42 -11.39 9.35 -30.74
N PHE A 43 -12.65 9.05 -30.44
CA PHE A 43 -12.95 8.15 -29.31
C PHE A 43 -12.70 6.70 -29.69
N THR A 44 -11.94 5.98 -28.85
CA THR A 44 -11.68 4.54 -29.01
C THR A 44 -11.76 3.79 -27.70
N LEU A 45 -12.03 2.48 -27.79
CA LEU A 45 -11.93 1.53 -26.68
C LEU A 45 -10.75 0.57 -26.87
N ASP A 46 -9.90 0.76 -27.87
CA ASP A 46 -8.82 -0.15 -28.18
C ASP A 46 -7.74 -0.18 -27.08
N ASN A 47 -7.51 0.94 -26.38
CA ASN A 47 -6.65 0.96 -25.20
C ASN A 47 -7.11 -0.03 -24.12
N PHE A 48 -8.42 -0.15 -23.91
CA PHE A 48 -9.00 -1.10 -22.96
C PHE A 48 -8.95 -2.53 -23.48
N ARG A 49 -9.08 -2.76 -24.79
CA ARG A 49 -8.92 -4.09 -25.40
C ARG A 49 -7.47 -4.56 -25.33
N LYS A 50 -6.51 -3.68 -25.64
CA LYS A 50 -5.07 -3.94 -25.50
C LYS A 50 -4.73 -4.37 -24.07
N PHE A 51 -5.35 -3.77 -23.05
CA PHE A 51 -5.15 -4.13 -21.67
C PHE A 51 -5.62 -5.58 -21.32
N LEU A 52 -6.61 -6.11 -22.04
CA LEU A 52 -7.11 -7.49 -21.84
C LEU A 52 -6.20 -8.56 -22.43
N GLU A 53 -5.13 -8.21 -23.13
CA GLU A 53 -4.15 -9.17 -23.62
C GLU A 53 -3.48 -9.92 -22.45
N ALA A 54 -3.14 -11.18 -22.68
CA ALA A 54 -2.59 -12.07 -21.65
C ALA A 54 -1.35 -11.51 -20.94
N THR A 55 -0.52 -10.75 -21.65
CA THR A 55 0.68 -10.12 -21.13
C THR A 55 0.35 -9.14 -20.00
N TYR A 56 -0.57 -8.21 -20.25
CA TYR A 56 -0.95 -7.19 -19.27
C TYR A 56 -1.78 -7.76 -18.11
N MET A 57 -2.65 -8.74 -18.42
CA MET A 57 -3.39 -9.47 -17.39
C MET A 57 -2.47 -10.20 -16.41
N SER A 58 -1.37 -10.78 -16.90
CA SER A 58 -0.37 -11.43 -16.03
C SER A 58 0.28 -10.44 -15.06
N VAL A 59 0.54 -9.20 -15.49
CA VAL A 59 1.08 -8.11 -14.65
C VAL A 59 0.10 -7.75 -13.53
N ILE A 60 -1.19 -7.68 -13.84
CA ILE A 60 -2.22 -7.40 -12.83
C ILE A 60 -2.25 -8.52 -11.78
N PHE A 61 -2.38 -9.78 -12.21
CA PHE A 61 -2.42 -10.90 -11.29
C PHE A 61 -1.18 -10.95 -10.40
N LYS A 62 0.00 -10.71 -10.97
CA LYS A 62 1.25 -10.64 -10.20
C LYS A 62 1.22 -9.50 -9.19
N SER A 63 0.74 -8.32 -9.57
CA SER A 63 0.63 -7.16 -8.68
C SER A 63 -0.33 -7.41 -7.51
N PHE A 64 -1.51 -7.98 -7.80
CA PHE A 64 -2.47 -8.35 -6.76
C PHE A 64 -1.93 -9.42 -5.83
N LYS A 65 -1.32 -10.49 -6.37
CA LYS A 65 -0.68 -11.55 -5.58
C LYS A 65 0.34 -10.98 -4.60
N LEU A 66 1.24 -10.12 -5.07
CA LEU A 66 2.27 -9.52 -4.22
C LEU A 66 1.71 -8.49 -3.26
N GLY A 67 0.72 -7.70 -3.67
CA GLY A 67 0.01 -6.77 -2.79
C GLY A 67 -0.69 -7.50 -1.64
N ILE A 68 -1.41 -8.59 -1.92
CA ILE A 68 -2.05 -9.43 -0.90
C ILE A 68 -1.00 -10.06 0.01
N LEU A 69 0.06 -10.66 -0.56
CA LEU A 69 1.13 -11.29 0.22
C LEU A 69 1.79 -10.30 1.17
N THR A 70 2.14 -9.11 0.68
CA THR A 70 2.70 -8.02 1.48
C THR A 70 1.75 -7.62 2.61
N THR A 71 0.46 -7.45 2.30
CA THR A 71 -0.56 -7.06 3.28
C THR A 71 -0.73 -8.12 4.37
N VAL A 72 -0.77 -9.39 4.01
CA VAL A 72 -0.87 -10.50 4.96
C VAL A 72 0.35 -10.57 5.88
N ILE A 73 1.56 -10.41 5.33
CA ILE A 73 2.80 -10.37 6.14
C ILE A 73 2.80 -9.14 7.05
N CYS A 74 2.46 -7.95 6.53
CA CYS A 74 2.37 -6.74 7.34
C CYS A 74 1.32 -6.87 8.46
N LEU A 75 0.19 -7.53 8.22
CA LEU A 75 -0.82 -7.79 9.25
C LEU A 75 -0.30 -8.79 10.29
N GLY A 76 0.30 -9.88 9.84
CA GLY A 76 0.83 -10.93 10.73
C GLY A 76 1.94 -10.43 11.67
N LEU A 77 2.78 -9.50 11.21
CA LEU A 77 3.84 -8.89 12.02
C LEU A 77 3.37 -7.61 12.72
N GLY A 78 2.58 -6.79 12.03
CA GLY A 78 2.16 -5.47 12.50
C GLY A 78 1.11 -5.54 13.62
N TYR A 79 0.15 -6.48 13.53
CA TYR A 79 -0.88 -6.61 14.58
C TYR A 79 -0.29 -6.97 15.95
N PRO A 80 0.55 -8.02 16.11
CA PRO A 80 1.20 -8.30 17.37
C PRO A 80 2.02 -7.12 17.91
N LEU A 81 2.76 -6.44 17.04
CA LEU A 81 3.55 -5.28 17.42
C LEU A 81 2.67 -4.12 17.92
N ALA A 82 1.61 -3.78 17.15
CA ALA A 82 0.64 -2.77 17.55
C ALA A 82 -0.04 -3.10 18.89
N TYR A 83 -0.38 -4.38 19.11
CA TYR A 83 -0.97 -4.87 20.35
C TYR A 83 -0.01 -4.76 21.54
N ILE A 84 1.26 -5.13 21.38
CA ILE A 84 2.28 -4.97 22.41
C ILE A 84 2.46 -3.50 22.77
N ILE A 85 2.58 -2.62 21.75
CA ILE A 85 2.72 -1.18 21.96
C ILE A 85 1.50 -0.63 22.73
N SER A 86 0.27 -1.03 22.39
CA SER A 86 -0.95 -0.55 23.05
C SER A 86 -1.05 -0.94 24.54
N LYS A 87 -0.29 -1.94 24.99
CA LYS A 87 -0.22 -2.36 26.41
C LYS A 87 0.86 -1.64 27.20
N CYS A 88 1.75 -0.90 26.55
CA CYS A 88 2.80 -0.13 27.22
C CYS A 88 2.21 1.12 27.91
N PRO A 89 2.91 1.73 28.88
CA PRO A 89 2.56 3.05 29.41
C PRO A 89 2.53 4.13 28.30
N GLU A 90 1.65 5.14 28.41
CA GLU A 90 1.42 6.16 27.37
C GLU A 90 2.71 6.83 26.86
N LYS A 91 3.64 7.16 27.78
CA LYS A 91 4.94 7.72 27.39
C LYS A 91 5.75 6.78 26.49
N SER A 92 5.73 5.48 26.80
CA SER A 92 6.42 4.46 25.99
C SER A 92 5.69 4.21 24.66
N GLN A 93 4.37 4.25 24.64
CA GLN A 93 3.60 4.13 23.39
C GLN A 93 4.00 5.22 22.40
N SER A 94 4.04 6.49 22.83
CA SER A 94 4.41 7.63 22.00
C SER A 94 5.82 7.46 21.42
N LEU A 95 6.78 7.03 22.23
CA LEU A 95 8.15 6.78 21.78
C LEU A 95 8.21 5.62 20.78
N LEU A 96 7.53 4.50 21.06
CA LEU A 96 7.54 3.32 20.18
C LEU A 96 6.87 3.61 18.83
N ILE A 97 5.76 4.35 18.81
CA ILE A 97 5.12 4.78 17.57
C ILE A 97 6.02 5.76 16.80
N LEU A 98 6.72 6.67 17.49
CA LEU A 98 7.71 7.52 16.85
C LEU A 98 8.81 6.68 16.18
N LEU A 99 9.37 5.68 16.88
CA LEU A 99 10.39 4.79 16.32
C LEU A 99 9.89 4.00 15.11
N VAL A 100 8.63 3.57 15.10
CA VAL A 100 7.99 2.93 13.93
C VAL A 100 7.87 3.89 12.75
N THR A 101 7.65 5.19 13.01
CA THR A 101 7.45 6.20 11.96
C THR A 101 8.76 6.85 11.46
N ILE A 102 9.82 6.88 12.24
CA ILE A 102 11.11 7.47 11.83
C ILE A 102 11.59 7.00 10.45
N PRO A 103 11.54 5.69 10.10
CA PRO A 103 11.93 5.25 8.78
C PRO A 103 11.20 5.95 7.63
N GLU A 104 9.95 6.38 7.83
CA GLU A 104 9.17 7.08 6.79
C GLU A 104 9.73 8.47 6.44
N TRP A 105 10.49 9.09 7.33
CA TRP A 105 11.12 10.39 7.10
C TRP A 105 12.38 10.27 6.22
N ILE A 106 12.91 9.06 6.08
CA ILE A 106 14.01 8.79 5.17
C ILE A 106 13.44 8.57 3.77
N ASN A 107 14.07 9.16 2.77
CA ASN A 107 13.67 8.99 1.37
C ASN A 107 13.57 7.50 1.00
N MET A 108 12.45 7.12 0.36
CA MET A 108 12.16 5.74 -0.02
C MET A 108 13.25 5.14 -0.93
N LEU A 109 13.85 5.93 -1.83
CA LEU A 109 14.95 5.47 -2.68
C LEU A 109 16.16 5.04 -1.85
N LEU A 110 16.56 5.85 -0.87
CA LEU A 110 17.70 5.53 0.01
C LEU A 110 17.43 4.25 0.80
N ARG A 111 16.23 4.09 1.34
CA ARG A 111 15.84 2.85 2.04
C ARG A 111 15.91 1.64 1.10
N THR A 112 15.40 1.79 -0.12
CA THR A 112 15.42 0.69 -1.10
C THR A 112 16.82 0.33 -1.53
N TYR A 113 17.72 1.31 -1.73
CA TYR A 113 19.14 1.05 -2.00
C TYR A 113 19.85 0.36 -0.83
N ALA A 114 19.50 0.70 0.41
CA ALA A 114 20.03 0.00 1.58
C ALA A 114 19.61 -1.49 1.55
N TRP A 115 18.35 -1.79 1.24
CA TRP A 115 17.87 -3.16 1.06
C TRP A 115 18.55 -3.89 -0.09
N MET A 116 18.83 -3.22 -1.23
CA MET A 116 19.61 -3.79 -2.33
C MET A 116 21.00 -4.25 -1.85
N ASN A 117 21.68 -3.41 -1.10
CA ASN A 117 23.00 -3.75 -0.55
C ASN A 117 22.95 -4.91 0.46
N LEU A 118 21.92 -4.94 1.31
CA LEU A 118 21.73 -6.01 2.29
C LEU A 118 21.45 -7.37 1.63
N LEU A 119 20.59 -7.38 0.58
CA LEU A 119 20.12 -8.58 -0.11
C LEU A 119 21.02 -9.04 -1.27
N SER A 120 22.04 -8.25 -1.64
CA SER A 120 22.95 -8.59 -2.74
C SER A 120 23.72 -9.90 -2.46
N ASP A 121 24.23 -10.53 -3.51
CA ASP A 121 24.96 -11.79 -3.40
C ASP A 121 26.20 -11.67 -2.49
N ASN A 122 26.85 -10.50 -2.49
CA ASN A 122 27.97 -10.17 -1.60
C ASN A 122 27.51 -9.29 -0.42
N GLY A 123 26.20 -9.26 -0.13
CA GLY A 123 25.62 -8.42 0.92
C GLY A 123 25.81 -8.97 2.32
N ILE A 124 25.46 -8.13 3.30
CA ILE A 124 25.62 -8.45 4.73
C ILE A 124 24.88 -9.74 5.10
N ILE A 125 23.67 -9.98 4.54
CA ILE A 125 22.88 -11.18 4.86
C ILE A 125 23.61 -12.45 4.38
N ASN A 126 24.14 -12.46 3.16
CA ASN A 126 24.89 -13.60 2.65
C ASN A 126 26.23 -13.79 3.40
N HIS A 127 26.86 -12.71 3.82
CA HIS A 127 28.05 -12.79 4.67
C HIS A 127 27.75 -13.47 6.02
N LEU A 128 26.65 -13.08 6.67
CA LEU A 128 26.21 -13.69 7.92
C LEU A 128 25.81 -15.17 7.73
N LEU A 129 25.14 -15.53 6.64
CA LEU A 129 24.82 -16.91 6.29
C LEU A 129 26.11 -17.74 6.11
N GLY A 130 27.12 -17.16 5.45
CA GLY A 130 28.45 -17.78 5.29
C GLY A 130 29.15 -18.08 6.61
N LEU A 131 29.02 -17.19 7.62
CA LEU A 131 29.56 -17.44 8.98
C LEU A 131 28.85 -18.61 9.67
N LEU A 132 27.61 -18.90 9.30
CA LEU A 132 26.83 -20.06 9.81
C LEU A 132 27.04 -21.34 8.96
N GLY A 133 27.96 -21.30 7.95
CA GLY A 133 28.24 -22.44 7.07
C GLY A 133 27.15 -22.66 6.00
N ILE A 134 26.27 -21.68 5.77
CA ILE A 134 25.19 -21.76 4.76
C ILE A 134 25.73 -21.14 3.46
N SER A 135 25.52 -21.83 2.34
CA SER A 135 25.91 -21.31 1.01
C SER A 135 25.15 -20.01 0.69
N PRO A 136 25.77 -19.06 -0.04
CA PRO A 136 25.10 -17.83 -0.45
C PRO A 136 23.81 -18.11 -1.21
N VAL A 137 22.76 -17.35 -0.88
CA VAL A 137 21.45 -17.45 -1.51
C VAL A 137 21.22 -16.24 -2.40
N THR A 138 20.83 -16.46 -3.64
CA THR A 138 20.42 -15.37 -4.56
C THR A 138 19.05 -14.87 -4.15
N MET A 139 19.05 -13.72 -3.45
CA MET A 139 17.83 -13.07 -2.94
C MET A 139 17.35 -11.96 -3.89
N MET A 140 18.28 -11.24 -4.52
CA MET A 140 17.97 -10.12 -5.42
C MET A 140 17.22 -10.56 -6.67
N TYR A 141 16.40 -9.64 -7.19
CA TYR A 141 15.61 -9.81 -8.42
C TYR A 141 14.58 -10.94 -8.37
N THR A 142 14.11 -11.26 -7.15
CA THR A 142 13.09 -12.29 -6.88
C THR A 142 11.83 -11.68 -6.27
N ASP A 143 10.73 -12.44 -6.24
CA ASP A 143 9.51 -12.06 -5.51
C ASP A 143 9.81 -11.78 -4.02
N PHE A 144 10.79 -12.52 -3.45
CA PHE A 144 11.20 -12.38 -2.06
C PHE A 144 11.78 -10.97 -1.78
N SER A 145 12.76 -10.50 -2.57
CA SER A 145 13.36 -9.18 -2.37
C SER A 145 12.33 -8.05 -2.49
N VAL A 146 11.41 -8.17 -3.48
CA VAL A 146 10.34 -7.20 -3.67
C VAL A 146 9.40 -7.17 -2.46
N VAL A 147 8.96 -8.35 -1.98
CA VAL A 147 8.07 -8.45 -0.81
C VAL A 147 8.75 -7.91 0.44
N VAL A 148 10.02 -8.24 0.68
CA VAL A 148 10.79 -7.68 1.82
C VAL A 148 10.83 -6.15 1.73
N GLY A 149 11.14 -5.61 0.56
CA GLY A 149 11.15 -4.16 0.34
C GLY A 149 9.79 -3.50 0.59
N LEU A 150 8.70 -4.11 0.10
CA LEU A 150 7.34 -3.62 0.30
C LEU A 150 6.95 -3.68 1.78
N VAL A 151 7.18 -4.83 2.45
CA VAL A 151 6.86 -5.02 3.87
C VAL A 151 7.59 -3.98 4.73
N CYS A 152 8.91 -3.84 4.55
CA CYS A 152 9.70 -2.91 5.35
C CYS A 152 9.32 -1.44 5.11
N ASN A 153 8.93 -1.09 3.88
CA ASN A 153 8.48 0.27 3.60
C ASN A 153 7.05 0.55 4.09
N PHE A 154 6.15 -0.43 4.06
CA PHE A 154 4.73 -0.17 4.35
C PHE A 154 4.26 -0.70 5.71
N MET A 155 5.13 -1.33 6.51
CA MET A 155 4.83 -1.79 7.86
C MET A 155 4.21 -0.71 8.78
N PRO A 156 4.70 0.55 8.81
CA PRO A 156 4.12 1.60 9.63
C PRO A 156 2.65 1.86 9.31
N PHE A 157 2.25 1.77 8.04
CA PHE A 157 0.87 1.98 7.59
C PHE A 157 -0.09 0.87 8.04
N MET A 158 0.43 -0.28 8.46
CA MET A 158 -0.36 -1.32 9.12
C MET A 158 -0.43 -1.10 10.64
N ILE A 159 0.71 -0.78 11.27
CA ILE A 159 0.84 -0.67 12.72
C ILE A 159 0.04 0.50 13.27
N ILE A 160 0.13 1.68 12.64
CA ILE A 160 -0.46 2.92 13.17
C ILE A 160 -1.99 2.86 13.28
N PRO A 161 -2.76 2.46 12.25
CA PRO A 161 -4.21 2.37 12.37
C PRO A 161 -4.67 1.33 13.40
N ILE A 162 -3.99 0.17 13.45
CA ILE A 162 -4.29 -0.89 14.43
C ILE A 162 -4.02 -0.39 15.86
N HIS A 163 -2.83 0.19 16.07
CA HIS A 163 -2.49 0.78 17.38
C HIS A 163 -3.50 1.87 17.78
N THR A 164 -3.90 2.74 16.86
CA THR A 164 -4.87 3.81 17.13
C THR A 164 -6.23 3.25 17.56
N SER A 165 -6.69 2.18 16.91
CA SER A 165 -7.93 1.50 17.29
C SER A 165 -7.82 0.84 18.67
N LEU A 166 -6.72 0.13 18.93
CA LEU A 166 -6.47 -0.53 20.21
C LEU A 166 -6.31 0.46 21.37
N SER A 167 -5.65 1.59 21.15
CA SER A 167 -5.42 2.61 22.19
C SER A 167 -6.66 3.43 22.54
N LYS A 168 -7.62 3.54 21.61
CA LYS A 168 -8.91 4.19 21.84
C LYS A 168 -9.96 3.27 22.46
N MET A 169 -9.67 1.98 22.58
CA MET A 169 -10.58 1.01 23.15
C MET A 169 -10.80 1.28 24.63
N ASP A 170 -12.07 1.34 25.07
CA ASP A 170 -12.42 1.47 26.47
C ASP A 170 -12.04 0.18 27.22
N LYS A 171 -11.24 0.32 28.28
CA LYS A 171 -10.78 -0.79 29.10
C LYS A 171 -11.92 -1.50 29.82
N SER A 172 -13.06 -0.83 30.04
CA SER A 172 -14.25 -1.40 30.66
C SER A 172 -14.77 -2.65 29.92
N PHE A 173 -14.64 -2.71 28.59
CA PHE A 173 -15.01 -3.93 27.84
C PHE A 173 -14.13 -5.13 28.17
N ILE A 174 -12.85 -4.90 28.45
CA ILE A 174 -11.91 -5.95 28.83
C ILE A 174 -12.19 -6.40 30.26
N GLU A 175 -12.45 -5.46 31.19
CA GLU A 175 -12.80 -5.73 32.57
C GLU A 175 -14.12 -6.50 32.66
N ALA A 176 -15.17 -6.07 31.97
CA ALA A 176 -16.44 -6.78 31.89
C ALA A 176 -16.30 -8.22 31.35
N ALA A 177 -15.41 -8.44 30.37
CA ALA A 177 -15.16 -9.79 29.88
C ALA A 177 -14.53 -10.69 30.94
N TYR A 178 -13.62 -10.17 31.74
CA TYR A 178 -13.03 -10.92 32.87
C TYR A 178 -14.04 -11.17 33.99
N ASP A 179 -14.89 -10.22 34.32
CA ASP A 179 -15.96 -10.36 35.32
C ASP A 179 -16.97 -11.45 34.92
N LEU A 180 -17.19 -11.63 33.62
CA LEU A 180 -18.00 -12.71 33.03
C LEU A 180 -17.24 -14.06 32.95
N GLY A 181 -16.04 -14.16 33.50
CA GLY A 181 -15.25 -15.39 33.55
C GLY A 181 -14.46 -15.72 32.29
N ALA A 182 -14.33 -14.77 31.31
CA ALA A 182 -13.55 -15.00 30.12
C ALA A 182 -12.05 -15.10 30.45
N ASN A 183 -11.36 -16.08 29.88
CA ASN A 183 -9.90 -16.17 29.98
C ASN A 183 -9.22 -15.19 28.99
N LYS A 184 -7.89 -15.02 29.09
CA LYS A 184 -7.12 -14.08 28.23
C LYS A 184 -7.31 -14.32 26.74
N PHE A 185 -7.37 -15.58 26.30
CA PHE A 185 -7.56 -15.93 24.90
C PHE A 185 -8.99 -15.60 24.42
N GLN A 186 -9.99 -15.88 25.24
CA GLN A 186 -11.39 -15.54 24.95
C GLN A 186 -11.58 -14.02 24.89
N THR A 187 -11.01 -13.27 25.85
CA THR A 187 -11.04 -11.80 25.84
C THR A 187 -10.36 -11.24 24.59
N PHE A 188 -9.22 -11.80 24.21
CA PHE A 188 -8.53 -11.38 22.98
C PHE A 188 -9.40 -11.63 21.73
N THR A 189 -9.88 -12.85 21.54
CA THR A 189 -10.57 -13.24 20.30
C THR A 189 -11.99 -12.68 20.19
N LYS A 190 -12.72 -12.56 21.33
CA LYS A 190 -14.13 -12.14 21.32
C LYS A 190 -14.31 -10.64 21.54
N VAL A 191 -13.36 -9.95 22.16
CA VAL A 191 -13.47 -8.53 22.50
C VAL A 191 -12.41 -7.72 21.76
N ILE A 192 -11.12 -7.93 22.06
CA ILE A 192 -10.05 -7.07 21.55
C ILE A 192 -9.95 -7.14 20.02
N TRP A 193 -9.93 -8.35 19.47
CA TRP A 193 -9.87 -8.55 18.02
C TRP A 193 -11.05 -7.88 17.32
N LYS A 194 -12.27 -8.11 17.78
CA LYS A 194 -13.48 -7.53 17.17
C LYS A 194 -13.48 -6.00 17.22
N LEU A 195 -13.17 -5.42 18.37
CA LEU A 195 -13.12 -3.97 18.52
C LEU A 195 -11.95 -3.31 17.77
N SER A 196 -10.91 -4.09 17.37
CA SER A 196 -9.78 -3.60 16.58
C SER A 196 -10.00 -3.71 15.07
N ILE A 197 -11.05 -4.39 14.59
CA ILE A 197 -11.33 -4.60 13.17
C ILE A 197 -11.31 -3.32 12.35
N PRO A 198 -11.91 -2.18 12.75
CA PRO A 198 -11.82 -0.95 11.99
C PRO A 198 -10.38 -0.49 11.75
N GLY A 199 -9.50 -0.63 12.74
CA GLY A 199 -8.07 -0.36 12.60
C GLY A 199 -7.37 -1.34 11.66
N VAL A 200 -7.71 -2.62 11.73
CA VAL A 200 -7.19 -3.67 10.84
C VAL A 200 -7.59 -3.40 9.40
N LEU A 201 -8.87 -3.13 9.14
CA LEU A 201 -9.37 -2.83 7.78
C LEU A 201 -8.70 -1.59 7.19
N ASN A 202 -8.52 -0.53 7.99
CA ASN A 202 -7.78 0.65 7.55
C ASN A 202 -6.31 0.35 7.23
N GLY A 203 -5.63 -0.45 8.06
CA GLY A 203 -4.26 -0.90 7.79
C GLY A 203 -4.15 -1.73 6.52
N ILE A 204 -5.05 -2.69 6.32
CA ILE A 204 -5.15 -3.51 5.10
C ILE A 204 -5.34 -2.63 3.87
N MET A 205 -6.29 -1.69 3.91
CA MET A 205 -6.51 -0.77 2.79
C MET A 205 -5.25 0.03 2.46
N MET A 206 -4.60 0.64 3.45
CA MET A 206 -3.41 1.45 3.21
C MET A 206 -2.26 0.63 2.62
N VAL A 207 -1.90 -0.50 3.25
CA VAL A 207 -0.77 -1.31 2.79
C VAL A 207 -1.03 -1.90 1.41
N PHE A 208 -2.23 -2.41 1.16
CA PHE A 208 -2.59 -3.00 -0.13
C PHE A 208 -2.52 -1.97 -1.26
N LEU A 209 -3.11 -0.79 -1.07
CA LEU A 209 -3.11 0.26 -2.08
C LEU A 209 -1.71 0.75 -2.40
N LEU A 210 -0.89 0.99 -1.38
CA LEU A 210 0.50 1.42 -1.56
C LEU A 210 1.33 0.34 -2.25
N SER A 211 1.13 -0.94 -1.91
CA SER A 211 1.87 -2.06 -2.50
C SER A 211 1.57 -2.26 -3.98
N ILE A 212 0.33 -2.04 -4.42
CA ILE A 212 -0.04 -2.19 -5.84
C ILE A 212 0.40 -0.99 -6.67
N SER A 213 0.30 0.23 -6.11
CA SER A 213 0.55 1.46 -6.86
C SER A 213 2.03 1.84 -6.94
N THR A 214 2.89 1.31 -6.05
CA THR A 214 4.31 1.65 -6.06
C THR A 214 5.03 1.05 -7.28
N PHE A 215 5.97 1.80 -7.84
CA PHE A 215 6.81 1.34 -8.95
C PHE A 215 8.31 1.31 -8.59
N VAL A 216 8.74 2.09 -7.61
CA VAL A 216 10.16 2.24 -7.25
C VAL A 216 10.75 0.96 -6.68
N ILE A 217 10.06 0.38 -5.69
CA ILE A 217 10.54 -0.83 -4.98
C ILE A 217 10.65 -2.03 -5.92
N PRO A 218 9.60 -2.37 -6.72
CA PRO A 218 9.69 -3.47 -7.68
C PRO A 218 10.74 -3.23 -8.77
N LYS A 219 10.92 -1.99 -9.22
CA LYS A 219 11.92 -1.64 -10.24
C LYS A 219 13.35 -1.88 -9.75
N LEU A 220 13.64 -1.51 -8.51
CA LEU A 220 14.98 -1.62 -7.93
C LEU A 220 15.27 -3.03 -7.41
N LEU A 221 14.41 -3.60 -6.58
CA LEU A 221 14.63 -4.90 -5.94
C LEU A 221 14.28 -6.09 -6.85
N GLY A 222 13.34 -5.90 -7.77
CA GLY A 222 12.94 -6.93 -8.74
C GLY A 222 13.76 -6.92 -10.03
N GLY A 223 14.63 -5.93 -10.23
CA GLY A 223 15.34 -5.73 -11.49
C GLY A 223 14.46 -5.11 -12.57
N GLY A 224 15.08 -4.57 -13.64
CA GLY A 224 14.38 -3.83 -14.68
C GLY A 224 13.32 -4.62 -15.47
N GLN A 225 13.35 -5.96 -15.39
CA GLN A 225 12.38 -6.85 -16.05
C GLN A 225 11.19 -7.22 -15.14
N TYR A 226 11.22 -6.81 -13.86
CA TYR A 226 10.17 -7.11 -12.90
C TYR A 226 9.07 -6.05 -12.99
N MET A 227 7.96 -6.41 -13.64
CA MET A 227 6.90 -5.48 -13.94
C MET A 227 5.67 -5.72 -13.06
N LEU A 228 5.31 -4.73 -12.28
CA LEU A 228 4.02 -4.61 -11.61
C LEU A 228 3.20 -3.51 -12.29
N ILE A 229 1.92 -3.38 -11.92
CA ILE A 229 1.03 -2.41 -12.57
C ILE A 229 1.53 -0.96 -12.44
N GLY A 230 2.12 -0.58 -11.30
CA GLY A 230 2.76 0.73 -11.14
C GLY A 230 3.93 0.95 -12.09
N ASN A 231 4.78 -0.07 -12.30
CA ASN A 231 5.88 -0.02 -13.27
C ASN A 231 5.37 0.03 -14.70
N LEU A 232 4.29 -0.68 -15.02
CA LEU A 232 3.68 -0.66 -16.33
C LEU A 232 3.17 0.75 -16.66
N ILE A 233 2.44 1.39 -15.74
CA ILE A 233 1.97 2.77 -15.88
C ILE A 233 3.16 3.73 -16.07
N GLU A 234 4.16 3.66 -15.21
CA GLU A 234 5.37 4.50 -15.30
C GLU A 234 6.07 4.31 -16.65
N SER A 235 6.21 3.07 -17.10
CA SER A 235 6.84 2.75 -18.39
C SER A 235 6.08 3.33 -19.57
N GLN A 236 4.75 3.26 -19.59
CA GLN A 236 3.94 3.82 -20.68
C GLN A 236 4.09 5.34 -20.77
N PHE A 237 4.05 6.06 -19.64
CA PHE A 237 4.18 7.52 -19.64
C PHE A 237 5.60 8.02 -19.91
N ILE A 238 6.64 7.34 -19.36
CA ILE A 238 8.01 7.89 -19.36
C ILE A 238 8.88 7.23 -20.45
N SER A 239 8.78 5.91 -20.62
CA SER A 239 9.71 5.17 -21.49
C SER A 239 9.16 4.94 -22.91
N VAL A 240 7.88 4.59 -23.00
CA VAL A 240 7.21 4.28 -24.28
C VAL A 240 6.63 5.57 -24.90
N GLY A 241 6.12 6.48 -24.07
CA GLY A 241 5.45 7.69 -24.52
C GLY A 241 3.98 7.47 -24.94
N ASP A 242 3.42 6.28 -24.71
CA ASP A 242 2.01 5.94 -24.99
C ASP A 242 1.12 6.45 -23.84
N TRP A 243 0.79 7.73 -23.90
CA TRP A 243 -0.02 8.41 -22.86
C TRP A 243 -1.45 7.89 -22.82
N ASN A 244 -1.98 7.46 -23.95
CA ASN A 244 -3.35 6.98 -24.09
C ASN A 244 -3.51 5.64 -23.39
N PHE A 245 -2.62 4.69 -23.67
CA PHE A 245 -2.63 3.40 -23.02
C PHE A 245 -2.24 3.51 -21.54
N GLY A 246 -1.23 4.32 -21.19
CA GLY A 246 -0.87 4.60 -19.79
C GLY A 246 -2.03 5.15 -18.97
N SER A 247 -2.83 6.06 -19.58
CA SER A 247 -4.03 6.62 -18.97
C SER A 247 -5.15 5.57 -18.81
N ALA A 248 -5.35 4.70 -19.79
CA ALA A 248 -6.33 3.62 -19.69
C ALA A 248 -6.00 2.64 -18.54
N ILE A 249 -4.73 2.24 -18.41
CA ILE A 249 -4.28 1.39 -17.30
C ILE A 249 -4.48 2.09 -15.95
N SER A 250 -4.14 3.38 -15.86
CA SER A 250 -4.32 4.19 -14.66
C SER A 250 -5.79 4.29 -14.25
N LEU A 251 -6.69 4.48 -15.21
CA LEU A 251 -8.13 4.54 -14.97
C LEU A 251 -8.68 3.18 -14.47
N ILE A 252 -8.25 2.08 -15.10
CA ILE A 252 -8.62 0.72 -14.66
C ILE A 252 -8.14 0.48 -13.23
N LEU A 253 -6.88 0.81 -12.93
CA LEU A 253 -6.34 0.69 -11.58
C LEU A 253 -7.15 1.51 -10.57
N ALA A 254 -7.48 2.76 -10.91
CA ALA A 254 -8.30 3.63 -10.05
C ALA A 254 -9.68 3.00 -9.76
N VAL A 255 -10.34 2.44 -10.78
CA VAL A 255 -11.63 1.75 -10.61
C VAL A 255 -11.48 0.51 -9.71
N LEU A 256 -10.45 -0.32 -9.92
CA LEU A 256 -10.18 -1.49 -9.08
C LEU A 256 -9.93 -1.10 -7.62
N ILE A 257 -9.18 -0.03 -7.39
CA ILE A 257 -8.94 0.55 -6.06
C ILE A 257 -10.25 1.00 -5.42
N LEU A 258 -11.10 1.73 -6.14
CA LEU A 258 -12.39 2.20 -5.62
C LEU A 258 -13.34 1.03 -5.27
N ILE A 259 -13.36 -0.01 -6.09
CA ILE A 259 -14.12 -1.24 -5.79
C ILE A 259 -13.59 -1.88 -4.50
N PHE A 260 -12.28 -2.05 -4.37
CA PHE A 260 -11.65 -2.63 -3.19
C PHE A 260 -11.97 -1.81 -1.93
N MET A 261 -11.81 -0.49 -1.98
CA MET A 261 -12.16 0.41 -0.86
C MET A 261 -13.65 0.33 -0.48
N SER A 262 -14.53 0.25 -1.49
CA SER A 262 -15.97 0.13 -1.26
C SER A 262 -16.33 -1.19 -0.56
N LEU A 263 -15.69 -2.29 -0.96
CA LEU A 263 -15.87 -3.60 -0.31
C LEU A 263 -15.38 -3.58 1.14
N MET A 264 -14.20 -3.03 1.40
CA MET A 264 -13.67 -2.91 2.76
C MET A 264 -14.56 -2.03 3.66
N LYS A 265 -15.05 -0.91 3.13
CA LYS A 265 -15.96 -0.02 3.87
C LYS A 265 -17.33 -0.66 4.16
N LYS A 266 -17.81 -1.57 3.31
CA LYS A 266 -19.01 -2.32 3.57
C LYS A 266 -18.81 -3.30 4.73
N MET A 267 -17.67 -3.99 4.77
CA MET A 267 -17.31 -4.88 5.89
C MET A 267 -17.20 -4.14 7.23
N ASP A 268 -16.74 -2.88 7.23
CA ASP A 268 -16.66 -2.03 8.43
C ASP A 268 -18.04 -1.59 8.96
N LYS A 269 -19.08 -1.60 8.11
CA LYS A 269 -20.44 -1.18 8.49
C LYS A 269 -21.34 -2.33 8.95
N ASP A 270 -21.04 -3.54 8.51
CA ASP A 270 -21.85 -4.73 8.80
C ASP A 270 -21.46 -5.36 10.15
N GLU A 271 -20.48 -4.79 10.89
CA GLU A 271 -20.05 -5.11 12.25
C GLU A 271 -20.35 -3.99 13.25
#